data_456db7a95c7f3d5fbe9216b1391130af
#
_entry.id   456db7a95c7f3d5fbe9216b1391130af
#
_cell.length_a   1.000
_cell.length_b   1.000
_cell.length_c   1.000
_cell.angle_alpha   90.00
_cell.angle_beta   90.00
_cell.angle_gamma   90.00
#
_symmetry.space_group_name_H-M   'P 1'
#
loop_
_entity.id
_entity.type
_entity.pdbx_description
1 polymer ?
#
loop_
_entity_poly.entity_id
_entity_poly.type
_entity_poly.pdbx_seq_one_letter_code
_entity_poly.pdbx_strand_id
1 'polypeptide(L)'
;LRNRVLVIAEIGINHLGDEKYCKKLIIEAIKSGADCVKLQIINPEESYEKETKSFSLFKKYRLNFESLKRINNFCKRKNILLFATPGDMHSLNIIKKLKFPIIKISSGLNTNKYLINQSLKLNLPMIISLGMTNESEIKKIYKFVKKKNKNFALLKCTSIYPSGDNE
;
A
#
# COMPACT_ATOMS: atom_id res chain seq x y z
N LEU A 1 6.47 5.52 21.13
CA LEU A 1 7.17 4.63 20.18
C LEU A 1 7.37 3.30 20.88
N ARG A 2 6.76 2.22 20.38
CA ARG A 2 7.02 0.87 20.88
C ARG A 2 8.48 0.51 20.52
N ASN A 3 9.24 0.02 21.50
CA ASN A 3 10.63 -0.43 21.30
C ASN A 3 10.71 -1.77 20.54
N ARG A 4 9.87 -1.98 19.53
CA ARG A 4 9.86 -3.21 18.76
C ARG A 4 9.63 -2.94 17.27
N VAL A 5 10.11 -3.85 16.44
CA VAL A 5 9.87 -3.86 15.00
C VAL A 5 8.39 -4.01 14.71
N LEU A 6 7.86 -3.20 13.79
CA LEU A 6 6.50 -3.29 13.29
C LEU A 6 6.47 -4.28 12.12
N VAL A 7 5.72 -5.36 12.26
CA VAL A 7 5.58 -6.40 11.22
C VAL A 7 4.33 -6.13 10.39
N ILE A 8 4.52 -5.93 9.09
CA ILE A 8 3.46 -5.66 8.11
C ILE A 8 3.27 -6.90 7.24
N ALA A 9 2.09 -7.53 7.30
CA ALA A 9 1.75 -8.61 6.39
C ALA A 9 1.27 -8.04 5.04
N GLU A 10 2.04 -8.31 4.01
CA GLU A 10 1.79 -7.84 2.64
C GLU A 10 0.82 -8.77 1.91
N ILE A 11 -0.49 -8.58 2.11
CA ILE A 11 -1.52 -9.36 1.39
C ILE A 11 -1.57 -8.96 -0.09
N GLY A 12 -1.36 -7.66 -0.38
CA GLY A 12 -1.32 -7.17 -1.75
C GLY A 12 -2.62 -7.44 -2.50
N ILE A 13 -2.54 -8.23 -3.58
CA ILE A 13 -3.67 -8.74 -4.37
C ILE A 13 -3.84 -10.27 -4.26
N ASN A 14 -3.12 -10.92 -3.35
CA ASN A 14 -3.18 -12.38 -3.19
C ASN A 14 -4.56 -12.90 -2.74
N HIS A 15 -5.46 -12.00 -2.41
CA HIS A 15 -6.88 -12.31 -2.15
C HIS A 15 -7.65 -12.70 -3.42
N LEU A 16 -7.06 -12.56 -4.62
CA LEU A 16 -7.64 -12.97 -5.91
C LEU A 16 -9.05 -12.41 -6.19
N GLY A 17 -9.37 -11.22 -5.68
CA GLY A 17 -10.68 -10.58 -5.82
C GLY A 17 -11.76 -11.15 -4.89
N ASP A 18 -11.45 -12.16 -4.08
CA ASP A 18 -12.38 -12.79 -3.15
C ASP A 18 -12.28 -12.16 -1.74
N GLU A 19 -13.39 -11.56 -1.30
CA GLU A 19 -13.49 -10.95 0.03
C GLU A 19 -13.35 -11.96 1.17
N LYS A 20 -13.93 -13.16 1.01
CA LYS A 20 -13.85 -14.21 2.03
C LYS A 20 -12.43 -14.71 2.17
N TYR A 21 -11.75 -14.89 1.05
CA TYR A 21 -10.36 -15.32 1.03
C TYR A 21 -9.44 -14.21 1.60
N CYS A 22 -9.69 -12.94 1.27
CA CYS A 22 -8.97 -11.82 1.88
C CYS A 22 -9.08 -11.85 3.42
N LYS A 23 -10.28 -12.07 3.95
CA LYS A 23 -10.49 -12.19 5.40
C LYS A 23 -9.77 -13.40 6.02
N LYS A 24 -9.66 -14.52 5.30
CA LYS A 24 -8.84 -15.66 5.74
C LYS A 24 -7.37 -15.28 5.83
N LEU A 25 -6.80 -14.64 4.79
CA LEU A 25 -5.41 -14.17 4.82
C LEU A 25 -5.14 -13.21 5.98
N ILE A 26 -6.10 -12.32 6.28
CA ILE A 26 -6.00 -11.41 7.42
C ILE A 26 -5.95 -12.19 8.75
N ILE A 27 -6.79 -13.22 8.91
CA ILE A 27 -6.77 -14.06 10.12
C ILE A 27 -5.44 -14.77 10.27
N GLU A 28 -4.89 -15.34 9.20
CA GLU A 28 -3.59 -16.00 9.25
C GLU A 28 -2.46 -15.02 9.56
N ALA A 29 -2.50 -13.81 9.02
CA ALA A 29 -1.56 -12.73 9.38
C ALA A 29 -1.63 -12.41 10.89
N ILE A 30 -2.84 -12.31 11.46
CA ILE A 30 -3.02 -12.08 12.90
C ILE A 30 -2.43 -13.23 13.72
N LYS A 31 -2.72 -14.48 13.36
CA LYS A 31 -2.17 -15.68 14.05
C LYS A 31 -0.65 -15.74 13.98
N SER A 32 -0.06 -15.27 12.88
CA SER A 32 1.38 -15.19 12.69
C SER A 32 2.04 -14.00 13.40
N GLY A 33 1.28 -13.19 14.14
CA GLY A 33 1.81 -12.09 14.95
C GLY A 33 2.05 -10.79 14.16
N ALA A 34 1.48 -10.64 12.98
CA ALA A 34 1.56 -9.37 12.25
C ALA A 34 0.86 -8.24 13.02
N ASP A 35 1.47 -7.06 13.02
CA ASP A 35 0.91 -5.84 13.65
C ASP A 35 -0.11 -5.14 12.77
N CYS A 36 0.03 -5.30 11.47
CA CYS A 36 -0.86 -4.70 10.49
C CYS A 36 -0.86 -5.49 9.18
N VAL A 37 -1.85 -5.26 8.36
CA VAL A 37 -1.99 -5.86 7.03
C VAL A 37 -2.06 -4.78 5.96
N LYS A 38 -1.50 -5.04 4.79
CA LYS A 38 -1.50 -4.11 3.67
C LYS A 38 -2.12 -4.73 2.41
N LEU A 39 -3.03 -3.97 1.78
CA LEU A 39 -3.59 -4.28 0.47
C LEU A 39 -2.99 -3.37 -0.62
N GLN A 40 -3.19 -3.77 -1.87
CA GLN A 40 -3.01 -2.91 -3.04
C GLN A 40 -4.39 -2.56 -3.60
N ILE A 41 -4.63 -1.28 -3.82
CA ILE A 41 -5.86 -0.79 -4.43
C ILE A 41 -5.44 -0.07 -5.71
N ILE A 42 -5.84 -0.63 -6.85
CA ILE A 42 -5.46 -0.12 -8.17
C ILE A 42 -6.70 -0.11 -9.04
N ASN A 43 -6.95 1.03 -9.69
CA ASN A 43 -7.87 1.11 -10.80
C ASN A 43 -7.09 0.85 -12.09
N PRO A 44 -7.23 -0.32 -12.73
CA PRO A 44 -6.43 -0.66 -13.88
C PRO A 44 -6.64 0.30 -15.05
N GLU A 45 -7.83 0.88 -15.17
CA GLU A 45 -8.20 1.83 -16.22
C GLU A 45 -7.42 3.16 -16.11
N GLU A 46 -6.89 3.51 -14.92
CA GLU A 46 -6.05 4.71 -14.71
C GLU A 46 -4.54 4.37 -14.63
N SER A 47 -4.20 3.11 -14.45
CA SER A 47 -2.83 2.71 -14.07
C SER A 47 -2.07 1.97 -15.16
N TYR A 48 -2.78 1.35 -16.10
CA TYR A 48 -2.15 0.46 -17.10
C TYR A 48 -2.81 0.57 -18.48
N GLU A 49 -2.00 0.38 -19.51
CA GLU A 49 -2.49 0.15 -20.87
C GLU A 49 -3.24 -1.19 -20.97
N LYS A 50 -4.35 -1.22 -21.72
CA LYS A 50 -5.29 -2.36 -21.77
C LYS A 50 -4.67 -3.67 -22.20
N GLU A 51 -3.64 -3.60 -23.03
CA GLU A 51 -2.91 -4.75 -23.61
C GLU A 51 -1.94 -5.39 -22.62
N THR A 52 -1.70 -4.77 -21.47
CA THR A 52 -0.72 -5.26 -20.49
C THR A 52 -1.28 -6.40 -19.64
N LYS A 53 -0.39 -7.32 -19.25
CA LYS A 53 -0.72 -8.38 -18.29
C LYS A 53 -1.19 -7.80 -16.95
N SER A 54 -0.60 -6.68 -16.53
CA SER A 54 -0.97 -5.98 -15.29
C SER A 54 -2.41 -5.48 -15.34
N PHE A 55 -2.85 -4.88 -16.46
CA PHE A 55 -4.25 -4.46 -16.63
C PHE A 55 -5.22 -5.63 -16.41
N SER A 56 -5.01 -6.75 -17.12
CA SER A 56 -5.85 -7.93 -17.02
C SER A 56 -5.86 -8.52 -15.61
N LEU A 57 -4.68 -8.59 -14.96
CA LEU A 57 -4.51 -9.10 -13.60
C LEU A 57 -5.30 -8.26 -12.58
N PHE A 58 -5.08 -6.95 -12.57
CA PHE A 58 -5.76 -6.07 -11.62
C PHE A 58 -7.25 -5.93 -11.92
N LYS A 59 -7.67 -5.95 -13.19
CA LYS A 59 -9.08 -5.96 -13.57
C LYS A 59 -9.80 -7.20 -13.04
N LYS A 60 -9.14 -8.37 -13.12
CA LYS A 60 -9.69 -9.65 -12.64
C LYS A 60 -9.78 -9.70 -11.11
N TYR A 61 -8.77 -9.20 -10.41
CA TYR A 61 -8.63 -9.41 -8.97
C TYR A 61 -8.89 -8.18 -8.11
N ARG A 62 -9.34 -7.08 -8.67
CA ARG A 62 -9.72 -5.92 -7.87
C ARG A 62 -10.91 -6.21 -6.96
N LEU A 63 -10.83 -5.72 -5.73
CA LEU A 63 -11.98 -5.67 -4.83
C LEU A 63 -12.77 -4.40 -5.09
N ASN A 64 -14.09 -4.50 -5.12
CA ASN A 64 -14.95 -3.32 -5.22
C ASN A 64 -15.00 -2.55 -3.89
N PHE A 65 -15.55 -1.33 -3.93
CA PHE A 65 -15.60 -0.44 -2.77
C PHE A 65 -16.33 -1.05 -1.57
N GLU A 66 -17.45 -1.72 -1.79
CA GLU A 66 -18.23 -2.33 -0.71
C GLU A 66 -17.50 -3.50 -0.05
N SER A 67 -16.78 -4.32 -0.83
CA SER A 67 -15.91 -5.37 -0.28
C SER A 67 -14.78 -4.78 0.53
N LEU A 68 -14.10 -3.73 0.05
CA LEU A 68 -13.05 -3.03 0.80
C LEU A 68 -13.58 -2.43 2.11
N LYS A 69 -14.77 -1.87 2.09
CA LYS A 69 -15.47 -1.35 3.28
C LYS A 69 -15.74 -2.45 4.30
N ARG A 70 -16.28 -3.61 3.86
CA ARG A 70 -16.52 -4.75 4.75
C ARG A 70 -15.23 -5.34 5.31
N ILE A 71 -14.15 -5.41 4.51
CA ILE A 71 -12.82 -5.84 4.97
C ILE A 71 -12.26 -4.86 6.01
N ASN A 72 -12.36 -3.56 5.77
CA ASN A 72 -11.90 -2.53 6.71
C ASN A 72 -12.65 -2.64 8.05
N ASN A 73 -13.96 -2.80 8.01
CA ASN A 73 -14.77 -3.02 9.21
C ASN A 73 -14.42 -4.33 9.93
N PHE A 74 -14.10 -5.38 9.17
CA PHE A 74 -13.62 -6.65 9.72
C PHE A 74 -12.29 -6.49 10.45
N CYS A 75 -11.31 -5.79 9.85
CA CYS A 75 -10.03 -5.50 10.49
C CYS A 75 -10.19 -4.70 11.79
N LYS A 76 -11.07 -3.70 11.80
CA LYS A 76 -11.39 -2.93 13.01
C LYS A 76 -11.93 -3.83 14.13
N ARG A 77 -12.87 -4.74 13.83
CA ARG A 77 -13.39 -5.69 14.82
C ARG A 77 -12.33 -6.69 15.33
N LYS A 78 -11.35 -7.01 14.49
CA LYS A 78 -10.22 -7.90 14.85
C LYS A 78 -9.05 -7.16 15.50
N ASN A 79 -9.18 -5.85 15.70
CA ASN A 79 -8.15 -4.98 16.25
C ASN A 79 -6.81 -5.08 15.51
N ILE A 80 -6.85 -5.27 14.19
CA ILE A 80 -5.68 -5.22 13.33
C ILE A 80 -5.77 -3.99 12.41
N LEU A 81 -4.67 -3.31 12.27
CA LEU A 81 -4.57 -2.11 11.45
C LEU A 81 -4.51 -2.51 9.98
N LEU A 82 -5.43 -1.96 9.17
CA LEU A 82 -5.44 -2.13 7.72
C LEU A 82 -5.06 -0.83 7.04
N PHE A 83 -4.15 -0.91 6.07
CA PHE A 83 -3.83 0.19 5.17
C PHE A 83 -3.57 -0.31 3.75
N ALA A 84 -3.34 0.61 2.81
CA ALA A 84 -3.17 0.21 1.42
C ALA A 84 -2.16 1.09 0.65
N THR A 85 -1.68 0.52 -0.46
CA THR A 85 -0.98 1.25 -1.51
C THR A 85 -2.00 1.67 -2.56
N PRO A 86 -2.23 2.97 -2.82
CA PRO A 86 -2.97 3.43 -3.99
C PRO A 86 -2.10 3.31 -5.24
N GLY A 87 -2.65 2.76 -6.32
CA GLY A 87 -2.01 2.75 -7.63
C GLY A 87 -2.24 4.04 -8.43
N ASP A 88 -3.28 4.79 -8.08
CA ASP A 88 -3.83 5.91 -8.84
C ASP A 88 -4.67 6.84 -7.97
N MET A 89 -5.24 7.88 -8.57
CA MET A 89 -6.05 8.87 -7.86
C MET A 89 -7.41 8.34 -7.42
N HIS A 90 -8.04 7.46 -8.20
CA HIS A 90 -9.28 6.80 -7.82
C HIS A 90 -9.06 5.96 -6.54
N SER A 91 -7.99 5.19 -6.51
CA SER A 91 -7.59 4.36 -5.36
C SER A 91 -7.26 5.20 -4.12
N LEU A 92 -6.59 6.35 -4.28
CA LEU A 92 -6.34 7.30 -3.20
C LEU A 92 -7.66 7.86 -2.62
N ASN A 93 -8.65 8.14 -3.46
CA ASN A 93 -9.97 8.57 -3.01
C ASN A 93 -10.71 7.47 -2.23
N ILE A 94 -10.55 6.20 -2.60
CA ILE A 94 -11.08 5.06 -1.82
C ILE A 94 -10.45 5.03 -0.42
N ILE A 95 -9.11 5.14 -0.34
CA ILE A 95 -8.37 5.19 0.93
C ILE A 95 -8.91 6.32 1.83
N LYS A 96 -9.10 7.52 1.26
CA LYS A 96 -9.68 8.66 1.97
C LYS A 96 -11.09 8.38 2.47
N LYS A 97 -11.99 7.88 1.60
CA LYS A 97 -13.40 7.56 1.96
C LYS A 97 -13.50 6.49 3.04
N LEU A 98 -12.65 5.48 3.00
CA LEU A 98 -12.61 4.39 3.98
C LEU A 98 -11.83 4.75 5.26
N LYS A 99 -11.22 5.95 5.30
CA LYS A 99 -10.43 6.45 6.45
C LYS A 99 -9.32 5.48 6.85
N PHE A 100 -8.54 5.01 5.86
CA PHE A 100 -7.37 4.20 6.17
C PHE A 100 -6.33 5.05 6.92
N PRO A 101 -5.66 4.47 7.92
CA PRO A 101 -4.84 5.25 8.85
C PRO A 101 -3.43 5.56 8.34
N ILE A 102 -2.97 4.86 7.29
CA ILE A 102 -1.62 5.00 6.72
C ILE A 102 -1.72 4.93 5.20
N ILE A 103 -0.86 5.66 4.51
CA ILE A 103 -0.68 5.59 3.07
C ILE A 103 0.66 4.95 2.74
N LYS A 104 0.68 3.95 1.86
CA LYS A 104 1.90 3.36 1.32
C LYS A 104 2.11 3.81 -0.12
N ILE A 105 3.30 4.29 -0.43
CA ILE A 105 3.74 4.55 -1.80
C ILE A 105 4.68 3.43 -2.23
N SER A 106 4.36 2.75 -3.32
CA SER A 106 5.19 1.69 -3.89
C SER A 106 6.45 2.23 -4.57
N SER A 107 7.43 1.37 -4.80
CA SER A 107 8.67 1.72 -5.51
C SER A 107 8.39 2.26 -6.92
N GLY A 108 7.44 1.68 -7.65
CA GLY A 108 7.07 2.14 -8.99
C GLY A 108 6.38 3.51 -9.04
N LEU A 109 5.95 4.05 -7.89
CA LEU A 109 5.24 5.34 -7.80
C LEU A 109 5.97 6.38 -6.93
N ASN A 110 7.17 6.07 -6.46
CA ASN A 110 7.90 6.95 -5.55
C ASN A 110 8.42 8.23 -6.22
N THR A 111 8.44 8.29 -7.54
CA THR A 111 8.75 9.49 -8.35
C THR A 111 7.50 10.21 -8.85
N ASN A 112 6.30 9.66 -8.65
CA ASN A 112 5.05 10.30 -9.01
C ASN A 112 4.71 11.43 -8.04
N LYS A 113 5.28 12.62 -8.30
CA LYS A 113 5.11 13.80 -7.44
C LYS A 113 3.65 14.22 -7.28
N TYR A 114 2.80 13.98 -8.27
CA TYR A 114 1.39 14.33 -8.21
C TYR A 114 0.67 13.46 -7.18
N LEU A 115 0.77 12.14 -7.30
CA LEU A 115 0.15 11.19 -6.36
C LEU A 115 0.67 11.41 -4.94
N ILE A 116 1.98 11.58 -4.76
CA ILE A 116 2.58 11.86 -3.45
C ILE A 116 2.04 13.16 -2.87
N ASN A 117 1.96 14.23 -3.68
CA ASN A 117 1.44 15.51 -3.21
C ASN A 117 -0.03 15.44 -2.79
N GLN A 118 -0.86 14.73 -3.52
CA GLN A 118 -2.26 14.52 -3.14
C GLN A 118 -2.38 13.63 -1.88
N SER A 119 -1.52 12.62 -1.76
CA SER A 119 -1.43 11.79 -0.55
C SER A 119 -1.04 12.61 0.69
N LEU A 120 -0.07 13.52 0.55
CA LEU A 120 0.37 14.41 1.63
C LEU A 120 -0.74 15.34 2.14
N LYS A 121 -1.67 15.76 1.26
CA LYS A 121 -2.83 16.58 1.67
C LYS A 121 -3.78 15.86 2.64
N LEU A 122 -3.72 14.55 2.73
CA LEU A 122 -4.53 13.79 3.68
C LEU A 122 -3.97 13.83 5.11
N ASN A 123 -2.76 14.36 5.29
CA ASN A 123 -2.09 14.50 6.59
C ASN A 123 -2.01 13.20 7.40
N LEU A 124 -1.84 12.07 6.71
CA LEU A 124 -1.72 10.73 7.31
C LEU A 124 -0.26 10.30 7.39
N PRO A 125 0.10 9.41 8.31
CA PRO A 125 1.38 8.71 8.28
C PRO A 125 1.63 8.10 6.90
N MET A 126 2.87 8.17 6.42
CA MET A 126 3.22 7.69 5.09
C MET A 126 4.42 6.76 5.12
N ILE A 127 4.35 5.67 4.37
CA ILE A 127 5.46 4.75 4.16
C ILE A 127 5.81 4.77 2.67
N ILE A 128 7.07 5.02 2.32
CA ILE A 128 7.51 5.14 0.92
C ILE A 128 8.62 4.14 0.64
N SER A 129 8.40 3.25 -0.32
CA SER A 129 9.41 2.33 -0.83
C SER A 129 10.34 3.04 -1.81
N LEU A 130 11.65 2.78 -1.69
CA LEU A 130 12.71 3.42 -2.45
C LEU A 130 13.42 2.46 -3.43
N GLY A 131 12.75 1.40 -3.85
CA GLY A 131 13.28 0.56 -4.93
C GLY A 131 13.39 1.34 -6.24
N MET A 132 14.35 0.97 -7.08
CA MET A 132 14.63 1.59 -8.38
C MET A 132 14.98 3.10 -8.30
N THR A 133 15.50 3.55 -7.17
CA THR A 133 15.93 4.95 -6.98
C THR A 133 17.39 5.03 -6.59
N ASN A 134 18.10 6.02 -7.13
CA ASN A 134 19.44 6.34 -6.72
C ASN A 134 19.46 7.32 -5.53
N GLU A 135 20.64 7.55 -4.94
CA GLU A 135 20.81 8.39 -3.76
C GLU A 135 20.31 9.83 -3.96
N SER A 136 20.52 10.41 -5.14
CA SER A 136 20.05 11.78 -5.47
C SER A 136 18.53 11.85 -5.45
N GLU A 137 17.85 10.85 -6.02
CA GLU A 137 16.40 10.75 -6.03
C GLU A 137 15.84 10.53 -4.63
N ILE A 138 16.47 9.68 -3.82
CA ILE A 138 16.12 9.49 -2.41
C ILE A 138 16.17 10.81 -1.64
N LYS A 139 17.26 11.58 -1.81
CA LYS A 139 17.41 12.91 -1.18
C LYS A 139 16.30 13.88 -1.62
N LYS A 140 15.89 13.84 -2.90
CA LYS A 140 14.79 14.66 -3.43
C LYS A 140 13.46 14.27 -2.83
N ILE A 141 13.14 12.95 -2.80
CA ILE A 141 11.91 12.42 -2.20
C ILE A 141 11.85 12.79 -0.71
N TYR A 142 12.92 12.54 0.03
CA TYR A 142 13.01 12.88 1.46
C TYR A 142 12.73 14.37 1.71
N LYS A 143 13.44 15.26 1.01
CA LYS A 143 13.25 16.72 1.16
C LYS A 143 11.82 17.14 0.83
N PHE A 144 11.25 16.58 -0.24
CA PHE A 144 9.88 16.89 -0.68
C PHE A 144 8.84 16.48 0.34
N VAL A 145 8.94 15.26 0.87
CA VAL A 145 7.99 14.73 1.87
C VAL A 145 8.17 15.42 3.21
N LYS A 146 9.40 15.52 3.72
CA LYS A 146 9.72 16.13 5.02
C LYS A 146 9.21 17.57 5.16
N LYS A 147 9.18 18.32 4.07
CA LYS A 147 8.66 19.71 4.05
C LYS A 147 7.18 19.77 4.43
N LYS A 148 6.41 18.70 4.15
CA LYS A 148 4.94 18.69 4.27
C LYS A 148 4.40 17.68 5.30
N ASN A 149 5.18 16.66 5.61
CA ASN A 149 4.78 15.62 6.56
C ASN A 149 6.01 15.20 7.40
N LYS A 150 5.86 15.21 8.71
CA LYS A 150 6.92 14.78 9.64
C LYS A 150 6.75 13.32 10.07
N ASN A 151 5.61 12.72 9.76
CA ASN A 151 5.28 11.35 10.15
C ASN A 151 5.37 10.42 8.94
N PHE A 152 6.59 10.07 8.55
CA PHE A 152 6.82 9.16 7.44
C PHE A 152 8.04 8.26 7.67
N ALA A 153 8.04 7.11 7.00
CA ALA A 153 9.14 6.17 6.92
C ALA A 153 9.54 5.91 5.47
N LEU A 154 10.84 5.73 5.24
CA LEU A 154 11.39 5.30 3.96
C LEU A 154 11.84 3.85 4.09
N LEU A 155 11.52 3.01 3.10
CA LEU A 155 11.92 1.61 3.07
C LEU A 155 12.97 1.40 1.98
N LYS A 156 14.09 0.78 2.35
CA LYS A 156 14.99 0.15 1.36
C LYS A 156 14.23 -1.03 0.74
N CYS A 157 14.29 -1.17 -0.57
CA CYS A 157 13.63 -2.24 -1.30
C CYS A 157 14.54 -2.77 -2.39
N THR A 158 14.65 -4.09 -2.48
CA THR A 158 15.16 -4.79 -3.67
C THR A 158 13.98 -5.00 -4.59
N SER A 159 14.10 -4.56 -5.87
CA SER A 159 12.98 -4.58 -6.83
C SER A 159 12.95 -5.87 -7.64
N ILE A 160 13.11 -7.00 -6.96
CA ILE A 160 13.07 -8.36 -7.52
C ILE A 160 12.08 -9.18 -6.70
N TYR A 161 11.29 -10.05 -7.34
CA TYR A 161 10.33 -10.94 -6.70
C TYR A 161 10.49 -12.38 -7.19
N PRO A 162 10.85 -13.33 -6.28
CA PRO A 162 11.35 -13.10 -4.93
C PRO A 162 12.78 -12.54 -4.95
N SER A 163 13.15 -11.75 -3.94
CA SER A 163 14.55 -11.39 -3.71
C SER A 163 15.27 -12.53 -3.01
N GLY A 164 16.53 -12.79 -3.38
CA GLY A 164 17.39 -13.73 -2.68
C GLY A 164 17.89 -13.18 -1.34
N ASP A 165 18.39 -14.07 -0.48
CA ASP A 165 18.88 -13.69 0.86
C ASP A 165 20.13 -12.79 0.81
N ASN A 166 20.84 -12.78 -0.31
CA ASN A 166 22.09 -12.03 -0.50
C ASN A 166 21.93 -10.75 -1.34
N GLU A 167 20.70 -10.29 -1.65
CA GLU A 167 20.43 -9.12 -2.49
C GLU A 167 20.02 -7.85 -1.70
#